data_794dd57974c8606289f4df5a86deafc5
#
_entry.id   794dd57974c8606289f4df5a86deafc5
#
_cell.length_a   1.000
_cell.length_b   1.000
_cell.length_c   1.000
_cell.angle_alpha   90.00
_cell.angle_beta   90.00
_cell.angle_gamma   90.00
#
_symmetry.space_group_name_H-M   'P 1'
#
loop_
_entity.id
_entity.type
_entity.pdbx_description
1 polymer ?
#
loop_
_entity_poly.entity_id
_entity_poly.type
_entity_poly.pdbx_seq_one_letter_code
_entity_poly.pdbx_strand_id
1 'polypeptide(L)'
;MLDLILSTVGQGLQWSVLALGVFLTFRILDIADLSVEGSFPLGAAVAATAITAGLGLPAAFVLALVAGSLAGGVTGLLTTKLRIPALLAGILTMIGLYSVNLHVMGKSNVGLLQNETVFTILENSLGLSVAMSGLVVGLVFAVAIAVVIYWFFGTELGTAVRATGFNPQMARAQGINTNTMVVLGLVISNGLVALSGATVAQANGFADVGMGVGTIVIGLASVIIGEVLFSPKTFKTSLAAVILGSIIYRLVIAFVLEMGMPPNDLKLFTAVLVAIALALPLIKDCLLYTSPSPRDRQK
;
A
#
# COMPACT_ATOMS: atom_id res chain seq x y z
N MET A 1 25.22 -4.03 -10.82
CA MET A 1 24.03 -4.71 -11.35
C MET A 1 23.35 -5.59 -10.30
N LEU A 2 24.01 -6.58 -9.68
CA LEU A 2 23.38 -7.46 -8.69
C LEU A 2 22.86 -6.66 -7.47
N ASP A 3 23.68 -5.77 -6.91
CA ASP A 3 23.29 -4.94 -5.75
C ASP A 3 22.14 -3.99 -6.08
N LEU A 4 22.09 -3.47 -7.30
CA LEU A 4 20.96 -2.65 -7.76
C LEU A 4 19.64 -3.46 -7.78
N ILE A 5 19.70 -4.66 -8.37
CA ILE A 5 18.52 -5.55 -8.41
C ILE A 5 18.07 -5.92 -7.00
N LEU A 6 19.01 -6.31 -6.11
CA LEU A 6 18.70 -6.65 -4.72
C LEU A 6 18.09 -5.48 -3.96
N SER A 7 18.66 -4.28 -4.09
CA SER A 7 18.13 -3.05 -3.48
C SER A 7 16.72 -2.72 -4.00
N THR A 8 16.51 -2.84 -5.32
CA THR A 8 15.20 -2.57 -5.94
C THR A 8 14.13 -3.57 -5.52
N VAL A 9 14.48 -4.86 -5.43
CA VAL A 9 13.58 -5.90 -4.92
C VAL A 9 13.25 -5.64 -3.44
N GLY A 10 14.25 -5.26 -2.63
CA GLY A 10 14.03 -4.86 -1.24
C GLY A 10 13.05 -3.69 -1.10
N GLN A 11 13.24 -2.65 -1.91
CA GLN A 11 12.29 -1.52 -1.97
C GLN A 11 10.89 -1.98 -2.40
N GLY A 12 10.78 -2.83 -3.43
CA GLY A 12 9.51 -3.41 -3.89
C GLY A 12 8.77 -4.15 -2.77
N LEU A 13 9.50 -4.92 -1.96
CA LEU A 13 8.94 -5.62 -0.79
C LEU A 13 8.46 -4.66 0.31
N GLN A 14 9.21 -3.58 0.60
CA GLN A 14 8.78 -2.57 1.59
C GLN A 14 7.50 -1.85 1.15
N TRP A 15 7.40 -1.51 -0.13
CA TRP A 15 6.21 -0.88 -0.71
C TRP A 15 5.04 -1.84 -0.92
N SER A 16 5.29 -3.15 -0.91
CA SER A 16 4.21 -4.14 -1.01
C SER A 16 3.24 -4.08 0.17
N VAL A 17 3.70 -3.63 1.34
CA VAL A 17 2.84 -3.42 2.53
C VAL A 17 1.79 -2.33 2.25
N LEU A 18 2.20 -1.23 1.63
CA LEU A 18 1.27 -0.19 1.16
C LEU A 18 0.32 -0.76 0.11
N ALA A 19 0.85 -1.50 -0.87
CA ALA A 19 0.03 -2.12 -1.92
C ALA A 19 -1.01 -3.10 -1.34
N LEU A 20 -0.67 -3.86 -0.30
CA LEU A 20 -1.62 -4.71 0.43
C LEU A 20 -2.71 -3.88 1.14
N GLY A 21 -2.36 -2.74 1.75
CA GLY A 21 -3.34 -1.81 2.32
C GLY A 21 -4.31 -1.29 1.26
N VAL A 22 -3.79 -0.80 0.13
CA VAL A 22 -4.60 -0.32 -1.01
C VAL A 22 -5.44 -1.45 -1.61
N PHE A 23 -4.92 -2.67 -1.69
CA PHE A 23 -5.68 -3.85 -2.12
C PHE A 23 -6.92 -4.10 -1.26
N LEU A 24 -6.84 -3.88 0.06
CA LEU A 24 -7.98 -4.05 0.96
C LEU A 24 -9.10 -3.04 0.68
N THR A 25 -8.77 -1.77 0.45
CA THR A 25 -9.78 -0.74 0.16
C THR A 25 -10.32 -0.85 -1.25
N PHE A 26 -9.43 -0.93 -2.23
CA PHE A 26 -9.81 -0.87 -3.64
C PHE A 26 -10.45 -2.17 -4.15
N ARG A 27 -9.89 -3.35 -3.76
CA ARG A 27 -10.33 -4.64 -4.33
C ARG A 27 -11.29 -5.42 -3.43
N ILE A 28 -11.14 -5.30 -2.11
CA ILE A 28 -11.99 -6.06 -1.17
C ILE A 28 -13.22 -5.25 -0.76
N LEU A 29 -13.07 -3.96 -0.43
CA LEU A 29 -14.17 -3.09 -0.04
C LEU A 29 -14.84 -2.38 -1.20
N ASP A 30 -14.20 -2.33 -2.37
CA ASP A 30 -14.61 -1.55 -3.54
C ASP A 30 -14.80 -0.05 -3.22
N ILE A 31 -13.86 0.50 -2.44
CA ILE A 31 -13.85 1.90 -2.00
C ILE A 31 -12.56 2.56 -2.46
N ALA A 32 -12.67 3.66 -3.23
CA ALA A 32 -11.54 4.52 -3.56
C ALA A 32 -11.18 5.39 -2.34
N ASP A 33 -10.14 5.00 -1.60
CA ASP A 33 -9.68 5.71 -0.40
C ASP A 33 -8.43 6.53 -0.69
N LEU A 34 -8.61 7.85 -0.80
CA LEU A 34 -7.51 8.81 -0.98
C LEU A 34 -6.81 9.19 0.33
N SER A 35 -7.33 8.77 1.49
CA SER A 35 -6.68 9.04 2.78
C SER A 35 -5.31 8.36 2.90
N VAL A 36 -5.03 7.34 2.08
CA VAL A 36 -3.74 6.66 1.95
C VAL A 36 -2.58 7.65 1.76
N GLU A 37 -2.74 8.68 0.94
CA GLU A 37 -1.70 9.70 0.72
C GLU A 37 -1.39 10.54 1.97
N GLY A 38 -2.33 10.65 2.90
CA GLY A 38 -2.13 11.30 4.20
C GLY A 38 -1.62 10.34 5.28
N SER A 39 -2.11 9.10 5.28
CA SER A 39 -1.78 8.08 6.29
C SER A 39 -0.37 7.53 6.12
N PHE A 40 0.16 7.47 4.90
CA PHE A 40 1.53 7.05 4.63
C PHE A 40 2.56 7.99 5.28
N PRO A 41 2.54 9.32 5.02
CA PRO A 41 3.44 10.24 5.73
C PRO A 41 3.11 10.36 7.23
N LEU A 42 1.87 10.09 7.68
CA LEU A 42 1.55 10.02 9.11
C LEU A 42 2.35 8.91 9.80
N GLY A 43 2.37 7.73 9.20
CA GLY A 43 3.15 6.61 9.74
C GLY A 43 4.65 6.93 9.79
N ALA A 44 5.18 7.55 8.74
CA ALA A 44 6.56 8.03 8.67
C ALA A 44 6.85 9.09 9.76
N ALA A 45 5.97 10.07 9.91
CA ALA A 45 6.09 11.16 10.88
C ALA A 45 6.11 10.63 12.33
N VAL A 46 5.13 9.78 12.66
CA VAL A 46 5.02 9.21 14.01
C VAL A 46 6.21 8.32 14.33
N ALA A 47 6.63 7.45 13.38
CA ALA A 47 7.79 6.60 13.60
C ALA A 47 9.09 7.41 13.74
N ALA A 48 9.32 8.41 12.88
CA ALA A 48 10.49 9.25 12.95
C ALA A 48 10.55 10.02 14.26
N THR A 49 9.44 10.60 14.70
CA THR A 49 9.36 11.32 15.97
C THR A 49 9.57 10.39 17.16
N ALA A 50 9.00 9.19 17.16
CA ALA A 50 9.19 8.21 18.22
C ALA A 50 10.65 7.74 18.33
N ILE A 51 11.31 7.48 17.19
CA ILE A 51 12.73 7.08 17.14
C ILE A 51 13.62 8.22 17.64
N THR A 52 13.42 9.45 17.18
CA THR A 52 14.21 10.61 17.63
C THR A 52 13.98 10.95 19.09
N ALA A 53 12.81 10.63 19.65
CA ALA A 53 12.52 10.75 21.08
C ALA A 53 13.08 9.59 21.94
N GLY A 54 13.72 8.58 21.33
CA GLY A 54 14.32 7.44 22.03
C GLY A 54 13.36 6.37 22.53
N LEU A 55 12.12 6.31 21.99
CA LEU A 55 11.08 5.34 22.40
C LEU A 55 11.35 3.89 21.92
N GLY A 56 12.39 3.69 21.12
CA GLY A 56 12.72 2.37 20.55
C GLY A 56 11.88 1.99 19.33
N LEU A 57 12.43 1.08 18.53
CA LEU A 57 11.86 0.69 17.22
C LEU A 57 10.48 -0.02 17.32
N PRO A 58 10.26 -0.99 18.23
CA PRO A 58 8.96 -1.64 18.33
C PRO A 58 7.83 -0.64 18.67
N ALA A 59 8.10 0.31 19.59
CA ALA A 59 7.13 1.35 19.93
C ALA A 59 6.83 2.26 18.75
N ALA A 60 7.83 2.63 17.95
CA ALA A 60 7.65 3.43 16.75
C ALA A 60 6.71 2.78 15.74
N PHE A 61 6.86 1.47 15.49
CA PHE A 61 5.96 0.73 14.59
C PHE A 61 4.54 0.59 15.13
N VAL A 62 4.39 0.30 16.43
CA VAL A 62 3.06 0.20 17.05
C VAL A 62 2.34 1.54 17.02
N LEU A 63 3.04 2.63 17.35
CA LEU A 63 2.47 3.98 17.30
C LEU A 63 2.08 4.38 15.88
N ALA A 64 2.90 4.07 14.88
CA ALA A 64 2.58 4.31 13.47
C ALA A 64 1.33 3.54 13.03
N LEU A 65 1.23 2.24 13.39
CA LEU A 65 0.07 1.41 13.12
C LEU A 65 -1.20 1.98 13.75
N VAL A 66 -1.14 2.37 15.03
CA VAL A 66 -2.29 2.95 15.75
C VAL A 66 -2.70 4.28 15.14
N ALA A 67 -1.74 5.16 14.83
CA ALA A 67 -2.02 6.46 14.22
C ALA A 67 -2.71 6.31 12.84
N GLY A 68 -2.19 5.41 11.98
CA GLY A 68 -2.82 5.11 10.70
C GLY A 68 -4.21 4.50 10.85
N SER A 69 -4.39 3.58 11.82
CA SER A 69 -5.68 2.98 12.13
C SER A 69 -6.71 4.04 12.59
N LEU A 70 -6.31 5.00 13.39
CA LEU A 70 -7.14 6.13 13.80
C LEU A 70 -7.53 7.00 12.60
N ALA A 71 -6.59 7.29 11.70
CA ALA A 71 -6.86 8.05 10.48
C ALA A 71 -7.89 7.32 9.59
N GLY A 72 -7.73 6.00 9.39
CA GLY A 72 -8.70 5.17 8.69
C GLY A 72 -10.06 5.13 9.37
N GLY A 73 -10.08 5.14 10.72
CA GLY A 73 -11.29 5.25 11.52
C GLY A 73 -12.03 6.55 11.28
N VAL A 74 -11.31 7.68 11.20
CA VAL A 74 -11.89 8.99 10.87
C VAL A 74 -12.53 8.97 9.48
N THR A 75 -11.81 8.49 8.45
CA THR A 75 -12.35 8.35 7.08
C THR A 75 -13.58 7.46 7.08
N GLY A 76 -13.54 6.35 7.80
CA GLY A 76 -14.66 5.42 7.92
C GLY A 76 -15.88 6.04 8.60
N LEU A 77 -15.70 6.84 9.64
CA LEU A 77 -16.79 7.55 10.32
C LEU A 77 -17.39 8.63 9.43
N LEU A 78 -16.57 9.41 8.72
CA LEU A 78 -17.05 10.40 7.75
C LEU A 78 -17.92 9.74 6.67
N THR A 79 -17.49 8.58 6.18
CA THR A 79 -18.22 7.85 5.13
C THR A 79 -19.50 7.21 5.64
N THR A 80 -19.49 6.57 6.81
CA THR A 80 -20.62 5.76 7.28
C THR A 80 -21.61 6.53 8.14
N LYS A 81 -21.14 7.38 9.06
CA LYS A 81 -22.00 8.15 9.98
C LYS A 81 -22.47 9.46 9.35
N LEU A 82 -21.56 10.21 8.74
CA LEU A 82 -21.90 11.48 8.09
C LEU A 82 -22.38 11.31 6.65
N ARG A 83 -22.32 10.08 6.10
CA ARG A 83 -22.74 9.73 4.73
C ARG A 83 -22.07 10.59 3.66
N ILE A 84 -20.85 11.05 3.92
CA ILE A 84 -20.03 11.74 2.93
C ILE A 84 -19.54 10.69 1.91
N PRO A 85 -19.61 10.97 0.59
CA PRO A 85 -19.06 10.07 -0.41
C PRO A 85 -17.61 9.68 -0.09
N ALA A 86 -17.26 8.39 -0.19
CA ALA A 86 -15.99 7.85 0.28
C ALA A 86 -14.77 8.57 -0.30
N LEU A 87 -14.83 8.93 -1.59
CA LEU A 87 -13.79 9.71 -2.24
C LEU A 87 -13.56 11.07 -1.55
N LEU A 88 -14.64 11.80 -1.25
CA LEU A 88 -14.55 13.10 -0.57
C LEU A 88 -14.08 12.94 0.88
N ALA A 89 -14.56 11.92 1.59
CA ALA A 89 -14.10 11.62 2.95
C ALA A 89 -12.60 11.35 2.99
N GLY A 90 -12.07 10.57 2.02
CA GLY A 90 -10.64 10.34 1.86
C GLY A 90 -9.84 11.62 1.61
N ILE A 91 -10.32 12.50 0.72
CA ILE A 91 -9.67 13.79 0.44
C ILE A 91 -9.66 14.68 1.69
N LEU A 92 -10.77 14.77 2.43
CA LEU A 92 -10.85 15.57 3.66
C LEU A 92 -9.87 15.06 4.70
N THR A 93 -9.79 13.74 4.90
CA THR A 93 -8.83 13.12 5.82
C THR A 93 -7.40 13.38 5.37
N MET A 94 -7.08 13.23 4.08
CA MET A 94 -5.75 13.49 3.51
C MET A 94 -5.30 14.94 3.81
N ILE A 95 -6.17 15.92 3.54
CA ILE A 95 -5.86 17.34 3.78
C ILE A 95 -5.69 17.61 5.29
N GLY A 96 -6.56 17.06 6.11
CA GLY A 96 -6.44 17.17 7.58
C GLY A 96 -5.15 16.55 8.11
N LEU A 97 -4.78 15.38 7.62
CA LEU A 97 -3.56 14.69 8.00
C LEU A 97 -2.29 15.45 7.62
N TYR A 98 -2.29 16.24 6.55
CA TYR A 98 -1.15 17.10 6.23
C TYR A 98 -0.77 18.02 7.40
N SER A 99 -1.75 18.67 8.02
CA SER A 99 -1.53 19.53 9.19
C SER A 99 -1.13 18.72 10.43
N VAL A 100 -1.74 17.55 10.64
CA VAL A 100 -1.39 16.65 11.75
C VAL A 100 0.06 16.19 11.61
N ASN A 101 0.50 15.81 10.42
CA ASN A 101 1.86 15.36 10.14
C ASN A 101 2.87 16.47 10.46
N LEU A 102 2.60 17.71 10.06
CA LEU A 102 3.43 18.86 10.39
C LEU A 102 3.54 19.10 11.91
N HIS A 103 2.43 18.96 12.64
CA HIS A 103 2.43 19.12 14.09
C HIS A 103 3.20 18.00 14.81
N VAL A 104 3.04 16.74 14.35
CA VAL A 104 3.76 15.59 14.90
C VAL A 104 5.27 15.74 14.71
N MET A 105 5.69 16.16 13.51
CA MET A 105 7.12 16.31 13.17
C MET A 105 7.72 17.62 13.68
N GLY A 106 6.91 18.66 13.93
CA GLY A 106 7.36 20.00 14.27
C GLY A 106 8.09 20.74 13.15
N LYS A 107 8.35 20.09 12.03
CA LYS A 107 9.02 20.59 10.81
C LYS A 107 8.61 19.75 9.61
N SER A 108 8.88 20.23 8.38
CA SER A 108 8.48 19.51 7.16
C SER A 108 9.26 18.22 6.91
N ASN A 109 10.48 18.10 7.45
CA ASN A 109 11.34 16.94 7.27
C ASN A 109 12.09 16.60 8.57
N VAL A 110 12.13 15.30 8.93
CA VAL A 110 12.86 14.79 10.10
C VAL A 110 13.87 13.75 9.62
N GLY A 111 15.19 14.04 9.81
CA GLY A 111 16.26 13.10 9.49
C GLY A 111 16.42 12.02 10.56
N LEU A 112 16.69 10.80 10.14
CA LEU A 112 16.90 9.62 10.99
C LEU A 112 18.36 9.11 10.93
N LEU A 113 19.24 9.76 10.16
CA LEU A 113 20.60 9.29 9.91
C LEU A 113 21.47 9.15 11.18
N GLN A 114 21.12 9.85 12.25
CA GLN A 114 21.84 9.78 13.53
C GLN A 114 21.22 8.79 14.53
N ASN A 115 20.12 8.16 14.17
CA ASN A 115 19.38 7.26 15.05
C ASN A 115 19.47 5.82 14.55
N GLU A 116 19.39 4.87 15.45
CA GLU A 116 19.31 3.46 15.10
C GLU A 116 17.96 3.16 14.45
N THR A 117 18.03 2.58 13.24
CA THR A 117 16.87 2.09 12.50
C THR A 117 16.91 0.56 12.44
N VAL A 118 15.83 -0.09 12.02
CA VAL A 118 15.82 -1.54 11.82
C VAL A 118 16.91 -1.96 10.84
N PHE A 119 17.17 -1.13 9.83
CA PHE A 119 18.18 -1.40 8.81
C PHE A 119 19.60 -1.31 9.39
N THR A 120 19.91 -0.24 10.13
CA THR A 120 21.25 -0.06 10.75
C THR A 120 21.54 -1.13 11.81
N ILE A 121 20.53 -1.60 12.53
CA ILE A 121 20.71 -2.72 13.48
C ILE A 121 21.06 -4.01 12.75
N LEU A 122 20.39 -4.34 11.63
CA LEU A 122 20.72 -5.53 10.85
C LEU A 122 22.11 -5.42 10.21
N GLU A 123 22.48 -4.25 9.72
CA GLU A 123 23.81 -4.00 9.16
C GLU A 123 24.91 -4.20 10.21
N ASN A 124 24.73 -3.64 11.39
CA ASN A 124 25.72 -3.71 12.47
C ASN A 124 25.77 -5.11 13.15
N SER A 125 24.61 -5.76 13.32
CA SER A 125 24.53 -7.04 14.05
C SER A 125 24.90 -8.26 13.19
N LEU A 126 24.53 -8.24 11.90
CA LEU A 126 24.72 -9.37 10.98
C LEU A 126 25.79 -9.09 9.91
N GLY A 127 26.38 -7.90 9.87
CA GLY A 127 27.37 -7.51 8.85
C GLY A 127 26.79 -7.51 7.43
N LEU A 128 25.49 -7.29 7.26
CA LEU A 128 24.83 -7.31 5.97
C LEU A 128 25.09 -6.02 5.21
N SER A 129 25.14 -6.11 3.88
CA SER A 129 25.15 -4.91 3.04
C SER A 129 23.80 -4.20 3.10
N VAL A 130 23.79 -2.88 2.80
CA VAL A 130 22.57 -2.06 2.77
C VAL A 130 21.46 -2.66 1.88
N ALA A 131 21.86 -3.23 0.73
CA ALA A 131 20.93 -3.90 -0.17
C ALA A 131 20.29 -5.16 0.45
N MET A 132 21.10 -5.96 1.17
CA MET A 132 20.62 -7.18 1.83
C MET A 132 19.77 -6.86 3.06
N SER A 133 20.09 -5.86 3.86
CA SER A 133 19.27 -5.43 4.99
C SER A 133 17.89 -4.97 4.52
N GLY A 134 17.85 -4.17 3.43
CA GLY A 134 16.61 -3.75 2.78
C GLY A 134 15.75 -4.91 2.29
N LEU A 135 16.35 -5.93 1.69
CA LEU A 135 15.66 -7.12 1.21
C LEU A 135 15.10 -7.95 2.38
N VAL A 136 15.91 -8.22 3.41
CA VAL A 136 15.48 -9.03 4.57
C VAL A 136 14.35 -8.35 5.32
N VAL A 137 14.46 -7.06 5.64
CA VAL A 137 13.39 -6.30 6.30
C VAL A 137 12.12 -6.31 5.46
N GLY A 138 12.23 -5.98 4.16
CA GLY A 138 11.10 -5.98 3.25
C GLY A 138 10.41 -7.34 3.16
N LEU A 139 11.18 -8.43 3.06
CA LEU A 139 10.65 -9.79 3.00
C LEU A 139 9.92 -10.18 4.28
N VAL A 140 10.53 -9.92 5.44
CA VAL A 140 9.93 -10.24 6.74
C VAL A 140 8.62 -9.48 6.93
N PHE A 141 8.59 -8.17 6.64
CA PHE A 141 7.37 -7.37 6.75
C PHE A 141 6.30 -7.81 5.75
N ALA A 142 6.65 -8.00 4.48
CA ALA A 142 5.71 -8.42 3.44
C ALA A 142 5.06 -9.78 3.77
N VAL A 143 5.87 -10.76 4.18
CA VAL A 143 5.37 -12.11 4.52
C VAL A 143 4.55 -12.07 5.81
N ALA A 144 5.05 -11.43 6.87
CA ALA A 144 4.33 -11.33 8.14
C ALA A 144 2.95 -10.69 7.96
N ILE A 145 2.88 -9.58 7.23
CA ILE A 145 1.62 -8.88 6.97
C ILE A 145 0.70 -9.69 6.06
N ALA A 146 1.23 -10.34 5.02
CA ALA A 146 0.42 -11.22 4.17
C ALA A 146 -0.19 -12.39 4.96
N VAL A 147 0.56 -12.98 5.90
CA VAL A 147 0.06 -14.04 6.78
C VAL A 147 -1.02 -13.52 7.72
N VAL A 148 -0.81 -12.34 8.34
CA VAL A 148 -1.81 -11.71 9.22
C VAL A 148 -3.10 -11.39 8.45
N ILE A 149 -2.99 -10.79 7.25
CA ILE A 149 -4.14 -10.49 6.39
C ILE A 149 -4.86 -11.79 6.01
N TYR A 150 -4.10 -12.82 5.58
CA TYR A 150 -4.68 -14.10 5.21
C TYR A 150 -5.45 -14.74 6.37
N TRP A 151 -4.87 -14.75 7.58
CA TRP A 151 -5.52 -15.25 8.78
C TRP A 151 -6.77 -14.43 9.14
N PHE A 152 -6.67 -13.09 9.14
CA PHE A 152 -7.80 -12.20 9.46
C PHE A 152 -8.98 -12.42 8.50
N PHE A 153 -8.72 -12.49 7.19
CA PHE A 153 -9.77 -12.71 6.19
C PHE A 153 -10.32 -14.14 6.13
N GLY A 154 -9.74 -15.05 6.89
CA GLY A 154 -10.30 -16.37 7.21
C GLY A 154 -11.26 -16.36 8.41
N THR A 155 -11.29 -15.29 9.21
CA THR A 155 -12.20 -15.15 10.36
C THR A 155 -13.60 -14.69 9.91
N GLU A 156 -14.58 -14.79 10.83
CA GLU A 156 -15.96 -14.31 10.59
C GLU A 156 -16.00 -12.81 10.25
N LEU A 157 -15.21 -11.99 10.96
CA LEU A 157 -15.10 -10.56 10.68
C LEU A 157 -14.51 -10.28 9.30
N GLY A 158 -13.45 -10.97 8.93
CA GLY A 158 -12.82 -10.81 7.61
C GLY A 158 -13.74 -11.25 6.47
N THR A 159 -14.48 -12.34 6.64
CA THR A 159 -15.48 -12.79 5.65
C THR A 159 -16.65 -11.80 5.55
N ALA A 160 -17.09 -11.20 6.66
CA ALA A 160 -18.12 -10.15 6.67
C ALA A 160 -17.65 -8.87 5.94
N VAL A 161 -16.38 -8.46 6.09
CA VAL A 161 -15.78 -7.35 5.33
C VAL A 161 -15.80 -7.65 3.83
N ARG A 162 -15.37 -8.85 3.42
CA ARG A 162 -15.39 -9.28 2.01
C ARG A 162 -16.81 -9.32 1.44
N ALA A 163 -17.76 -9.87 2.18
CA ALA A 163 -19.16 -9.91 1.78
C ALA A 163 -19.74 -8.50 1.60
N THR A 164 -19.36 -7.56 2.49
CA THR A 164 -19.80 -6.16 2.42
C THR A 164 -19.29 -5.47 1.16
N GLY A 165 -18.03 -5.68 0.77
CA GLY A 165 -17.48 -5.09 -0.45
C GLY A 165 -18.09 -5.70 -1.71
N PHE A 166 -18.33 -7.02 -1.73
CA PHE A 166 -18.88 -7.70 -2.89
C PHE A 166 -20.36 -7.35 -3.15
N ASN A 167 -21.19 -7.38 -2.12
CA ASN A 167 -22.62 -7.01 -2.22
C ASN A 167 -23.15 -6.49 -0.87
N PRO A 168 -23.16 -5.17 -0.63
CA PRO A 168 -23.60 -4.58 0.62
C PRO A 168 -25.08 -4.87 0.95
N GLN A 169 -25.93 -5.02 -0.08
CA GLN A 169 -27.36 -5.28 0.12
C GLN A 169 -27.56 -6.71 0.64
N MET A 170 -26.90 -7.68 0.03
CA MET A 170 -26.95 -9.07 0.46
C MET A 170 -26.36 -9.24 1.86
N ALA A 171 -25.23 -8.58 2.16
CA ALA A 171 -24.61 -8.61 3.48
C ALA A 171 -25.56 -8.08 4.57
N ARG A 172 -26.30 -6.99 4.31
CA ARG A 172 -27.33 -6.46 5.23
C ARG A 172 -28.47 -7.43 5.40
N ALA A 173 -28.93 -8.09 4.35
CA ALA A 173 -30.00 -9.08 4.44
C ALA A 173 -29.61 -10.28 5.33
N GLN A 174 -28.32 -10.59 5.42
CA GLN A 174 -27.77 -11.61 6.32
C GLN A 174 -27.49 -11.09 7.75
N GLY A 175 -27.91 -9.85 8.08
CA GLY A 175 -27.73 -9.26 9.39
C GLY A 175 -26.36 -8.61 9.65
N ILE A 176 -25.49 -8.51 8.63
CA ILE A 176 -24.17 -7.89 8.77
C ILE A 176 -24.31 -6.36 8.80
N ASN A 177 -23.71 -5.72 9.80
CA ASN A 177 -23.62 -4.26 9.85
C ASN A 177 -22.53 -3.76 8.88
N THR A 178 -22.93 -3.45 7.66
CA THR A 178 -22.00 -3.01 6.59
C THR A 178 -21.23 -1.75 6.94
N ASN A 179 -21.82 -0.82 7.70
CA ASN A 179 -21.13 0.40 8.12
C ASN A 179 -19.94 0.08 9.03
N THR A 180 -20.10 -0.83 9.98
CA THR A 180 -19.02 -1.27 10.86
C THR A 180 -17.93 -2.00 10.07
N MET A 181 -18.31 -2.81 9.07
CA MET A 181 -17.34 -3.54 8.22
C MET A 181 -16.52 -2.60 7.34
N VAL A 182 -17.14 -1.55 6.79
CA VAL A 182 -16.43 -0.50 6.04
C VAL A 182 -15.43 0.23 6.94
N VAL A 183 -15.85 0.67 8.13
CA VAL A 183 -14.94 1.33 9.09
C VAL A 183 -13.77 0.40 9.43
N LEU A 184 -14.04 -0.87 9.75
CA LEU A 184 -13.01 -1.84 10.11
C LEU A 184 -12.00 -2.05 8.97
N GLY A 185 -12.47 -2.18 7.73
CA GLY A 185 -11.59 -2.34 6.58
C GLY A 185 -10.72 -1.10 6.32
N LEU A 186 -11.26 0.11 6.46
CA LEU A 186 -10.50 1.36 6.35
C LEU A 186 -9.48 1.52 7.49
N VAL A 187 -9.81 1.12 8.71
CA VAL A 187 -8.91 1.09 9.87
C VAL A 187 -7.71 0.19 9.62
N ILE A 188 -7.95 -1.03 9.16
CA ILE A 188 -6.88 -2.00 8.87
C ILE A 188 -6.02 -1.51 7.70
N SER A 189 -6.64 -1.06 6.61
CA SER A 189 -5.92 -0.58 5.43
C SER A 189 -4.99 0.58 5.75
N ASN A 190 -5.52 1.65 6.37
CA ASN A 190 -4.72 2.83 6.71
C ASN A 190 -3.65 2.53 7.78
N GLY A 191 -3.91 1.59 8.69
CA GLY A 191 -2.89 1.07 9.61
C GLY A 191 -1.71 0.44 8.87
N LEU A 192 -1.97 -0.42 7.86
CA LEU A 192 -0.93 -1.04 7.04
C LEU A 192 -0.18 -0.01 6.19
N VAL A 193 -0.89 0.96 5.63
CA VAL A 193 -0.29 2.06 4.87
C VAL A 193 0.66 2.88 5.74
N ALA A 194 0.25 3.23 6.96
CA ALA A 194 1.11 3.94 7.91
C ALA A 194 2.33 3.10 8.33
N LEU A 195 2.15 1.79 8.52
CA LEU A 195 3.24 0.87 8.81
C LEU A 195 4.26 0.82 7.65
N SER A 196 3.79 0.83 6.40
CA SER A 196 4.66 0.95 5.23
C SER A 196 5.40 2.28 5.21
N GLY A 197 4.71 3.39 5.53
CA GLY A 197 5.35 4.71 5.66
C GLY A 197 6.46 4.74 6.70
N ALA A 198 6.23 4.13 7.86
CA ALA A 198 7.22 3.99 8.92
C ALA A 198 8.45 3.18 8.48
N THR A 199 8.24 2.10 7.72
CA THR A 199 9.33 1.27 7.19
C THR A 199 10.13 2.01 6.12
N VAL A 200 9.45 2.66 5.16
CA VAL A 200 10.07 3.39 4.06
C VAL A 200 10.84 4.62 4.57
N ALA A 201 10.33 5.34 5.59
CA ALA A 201 11.03 6.45 6.19
C ALA A 201 12.35 6.03 6.84
N GLN A 202 12.38 4.88 7.52
CA GLN A 202 13.60 4.31 8.08
C GLN A 202 14.59 3.86 6.99
N ALA A 203 14.09 3.27 5.89
CA ALA A 203 14.92 2.88 4.75
C ALA A 203 15.55 4.08 4.03
N ASN A 204 14.80 5.18 3.90
CA ASN A 204 15.27 6.41 3.29
C ASN A 204 16.18 7.25 4.22
N GLY A 205 16.15 6.99 5.54
CA GLY A 205 16.86 7.78 6.54
C GLY A 205 16.22 9.13 6.85
N PHE A 206 15.01 9.39 6.40
CA PHE A 206 14.23 10.61 6.71
C PHE A 206 12.72 10.39 6.52
N ALA A 207 11.94 11.18 7.23
CA ALA A 207 10.51 11.34 7.01
C ALA A 207 10.21 12.75 6.48
N ASP A 208 9.36 12.86 5.48
CA ASP A 208 8.94 14.11 4.86
C ASP A 208 7.41 14.15 4.70
N VAL A 209 6.80 15.31 4.91
CA VAL A 209 5.34 15.45 4.82
C VAL A 209 4.83 15.21 3.39
N GLY A 210 5.65 15.53 2.40
CA GLY A 210 5.31 15.37 0.98
C GLY A 210 5.50 13.95 0.43
N MET A 211 6.06 13.01 1.20
CA MET A 211 6.36 11.66 0.72
C MET A 211 5.11 10.82 0.37
N GLY A 212 3.92 11.26 0.79
CA GLY A 212 2.65 10.61 0.49
C GLY A 212 2.08 10.92 -0.90
N VAL A 213 2.57 11.96 -1.56
CA VAL A 213 2.03 12.40 -2.86
C VAL A 213 2.26 11.35 -3.95
N GLY A 214 1.18 10.79 -4.48
CA GLY A 214 1.20 9.76 -5.52
C GLY A 214 1.34 8.33 -4.99
N THR A 215 1.36 8.10 -3.67
CA THR A 215 1.47 6.74 -3.10
C THR A 215 0.28 5.85 -3.44
N ILE A 216 -0.92 6.43 -3.58
CA ILE A 216 -2.10 5.67 -4.03
C ILE A 216 -1.90 5.13 -5.44
N VAL A 217 -1.29 5.91 -6.34
CA VAL A 217 -1.01 5.49 -7.72
C VAL A 217 -0.03 4.32 -7.72
N ILE A 218 1.01 4.39 -6.88
CA ILE A 218 1.99 3.29 -6.72
C ILE A 218 1.30 2.03 -6.20
N GLY A 219 0.44 2.17 -5.19
CA GLY A 219 -0.32 1.07 -4.62
C GLY A 219 -1.24 0.41 -5.65
N LEU A 220 -2.05 1.21 -6.34
CA LEU A 220 -2.96 0.71 -7.39
C LEU A 220 -2.20 0.07 -8.56
N ALA A 221 -1.10 0.69 -9.01
CA ALA A 221 -0.24 0.12 -10.05
C ALA A 221 0.26 -1.28 -9.65
N SER A 222 0.75 -1.42 -8.42
CA SER A 222 1.24 -2.69 -7.90
C SER A 222 0.14 -3.76 -7.87
N VAL A 223 -1.06 -3.41 -7.42
CA VAL A 223 -2.23 -4.31 -7.39
C VAL A 223 -2.60 -4.75 -8.81
N ILE A 224 -2.75 -3.81 -9.74
CA ILE A 224 -3.20 -4.06 -11.11
C ILE A 224 -2.17 -4.87 -11.89
N ILE A 225 -0.89 -4.51 -11.79
CA ILE A 225 0.20 -5.25 -12.44
C ILE A 225 0.23 -6.69 -11.92
N GLY A 226 0.08 -6.88 -10.60
CA GLY A 226 0.00 -8.19 -9.99
C GLY A 226 -1.19 -9.02 -10.52
N GLU A 227 -2.38 -8.43 -10.58
CA GLU A 227 -3.58 -9.11 -11.07
C GLU A 227 -3.51 -9.44 -12.57
N VAL A 228 -3.00 -8.53 -13.40
CA VAL A 228 -2.92 -8.72 -14.85
C VAL A 228 -1.89 -9.79 -15.22
N LEU A 229 -0.73 -9.80 -14.56
CA LEU A 229 0.35 -10.73 -14.87
C LEU A 229 0.07 -12.14 -14.33
N PHE A 230 -0.44 -12.25 -13.11
CA PHE A 230 -0.58 -13.55 -12.44
C PHE A 230 -2.00 -14.11 -12.45
N SER A 231 -3.02 -13.32 -12.83
CA SER A 231 -4.44 -13.71 -12.92
C SER A 231 -4.88 -14.58 -11.71
N PRO A 232 -4.79 -14.09 -10.46
CA PRO A 232 -4.95 -14.90 -9.26
C PRO A 232 -6.39 -15.43 -9.14
N LYS A 233 -6.52 -16.72 -8.78
CA LYS A 233 -7.82 -17.39 -8.63
C LYS A 233 -8.26 -17.53 -7.16
N THR A 234 -7.34 -17.42 -6.23
CA THR A 234 -7.61 -17.58 -4.79
C THR A 234 -7.10 -16.39 -4.01
N PHE A 235 -7.65 -16.17 -2.81
CA PHE A 235 -7.22 -15.05 -1.97
C PHE A 235 -5.71 -15.09 -1.64
N LYS A 236 -5.15 -16.29 -1.39
CA LYS A 236 -3.70 -16.46 -1.19
C LYS A 236 -2.89 -16.02 -2.41
N THR A 237 -3.31 -16.43 -3.60
CA THR A 237 -2.62 -16.06 -4.85
C THR A 237 -2.79 -14.57 -5.14
N SER A 238 -3.90 -13.93 -4.73
CA SER A 238 -4.06 -12.48 -4.85
C SER A 238 -3.06 -11.71 -3.99
N LEU A 239 -2.86 -12.11 -2.72
CA LEU A 239 -1.87 -11.47 -1.85
C LEU A 239 -0.44 -11.61 -2.41
N ALA A 240 -0.10 -12.82 -2.88
CA ALA A 240 1.20 -13.04 -3.51
C ALA A 240 1.36 -12.22 -4.81
N ALA A 241 0.31 -12.13 -5.62
CA ALA A 241 0.31 -11.33 -6.85
C ALA A 241 0.54 -9.85 -6.57
N VAL A 242 -0.08 -9.28 -5.52
CA VAL A 242 0.12 -7.88 -5.12
C VAL A 242 1.57 -7.62 -4.71
N ILE A 243 2.17 -8.53 -3.93
CA ILE A 243 3.58 -8.41 -3.51
C ILE A 243 4.50 -8.48 -4.72
N LEU A 244 4.30 -9.46 -5.61
CA LEU A 244 5.08 -9.58 -6.85
C LEU A 244 4.86 -8.39 -7.79
N GLY A 245 3.64 -7.88 -7.87
CA GLY A 245 3.31 -6.69 -8.66
C GLY A 245 4.05 -5.44 -8.17
N SER A 246 4.20 -5.28 -6.85
CA SER A 246 4.99 -4.19 -6.25
C SER A 246 6.48 -4.31 -6.60
N ILE A 247 7.02 -5.52 -6.58
CA ILE A 247 8.43 -5.77 -6.98
C ILE A 247 8.61 -5.44 -8.46
N ILE A 248 7.73 -5.94 -9.34
CA ILE A 248 7.80 -5.69 -10.78
C ILE A 248 7.69 -4.20 -11.09
N TYR A 249 6.74 -3.50 -10.45
CA TYR A 249 6.59 -2.07 -10.60
C TYR A 249 7.90 -1.32 -10.28
N ARG A 250 8.55 -1.67 -9.16
CA ARG A 250 9.84 -1.06 -8.77
C ARG A 250 10.97 -1.42 -9.71
N LEU A 251 11.02 -2.66 -10.19
CA LEU A 251 12.03 -3.07 -11.19
C LEU A 251 11.88 -2.31 -12.51
N VAL A 252 10.65 -2.08 -12.96
CA VAL A 252 10.40 -1.28 -14.18
C VAL A 252 10.88 0.17 -13.98
N ILE A 253 10.59 0.79 -12.83
CA ILE A 253 11.07 2.13 -12.53
C ILE A 253 12.61 2.20 -12.48
N ALA A 254 13.24 1.25 -11.79
CA ALA A 254 14.70 1.19 -11.71
C ALA A 254 15.35 1.03 -13.09
N PHE A 255 14.78 0.17 -13.92
CA PHE A 255 15.26 -0.03 -15.30
C PHE A 255 15.16 1.26 -16.13
N VAL A 256 14.06 1.99 -16.02
CA VAL A 256 13.86 3.25 -16.75
C VAL A 256 14.83 4.34 -16.29
N LEU A 257 15.11 4.40 -14.98
CA LEU A 257 16.12 5.31 -14.44
C LEU A 257 17.55 4.99 -14.95
N GLU A 258 17.88 3.71 -15.01
CA GLU A 258 19.17 3.23 -15.57
C GLU A 258 19.32 3.58 -17.06
N MET A 259 18.21 3.65 -17.81
CA MET A 259 18.23 4.13 -19.21
C MET A 259 18.48 5.64 -19.35
N GLY A 260 18.68 6.36 -18.24
CA GLY A 260 19.00 7.78 -18.22
C GLY A 260 17.80 8.73 -18.20
N MET A 261 16.61 8.24 -17.84
CA MET A 261 15.43 9.12 -17.67
C MET A 261 15.63 10.07 -16.48
N PRO A 262 15.37 11.38 -16.64
CA PRO A 262 15.44 12.32 -15.53
C PRO A 262 14.44 11.98 -14.43
N PRO A 263 14.81 12.05 -13.14
CA PRO A 263 13.91 11.77 -12.02
C PRO A 263 12.63 12.62 -12.02
N ASN A 264 12.66 13.80 -12.61
CA ASN A 264 11.50 14.69 -12.71
C ASN A 264 10.38 14.12 -13.60
N ASP A 265 10.72 13.29 -14.59
CA ASP A 265 9.77 12.72 -15.54
C ASP A 265 9.16 11.39 -15.05
N LEU A 266 9.66 10.86 -13.92
CA LEU A 266 9.15 9.62 -13.33
C LEU A 266 7.64 9.64 -13.04
N LYS A 267 7.11 10.78 -12.60
CA LYS A 267 5.67 10.92 -12.31
C LYS A 267 4.83 10.79 -13.58
N LEU A 268 5.29 11.36 -14.68
CA LEU A 268 4.64 11.22 -15.99
C LEU A 268 4.73 9.77 -16.47
N PHE A 269 5.91 9.17 -16.39
CA PHE A 269 6.12 7.78 -16.80
C PHE A 269 5.24 6.82 -15.99
N THR A 270 5.17 6.98 -14.66
CA THR A 270 4.33 6.14 -13.81
C THR A 270 2.85 6.29 -14.15
N ALA A 271 2.37 7.51 -14.43
CA ALA A 271 0.99 7.74 -14.85
C ALA A 271 0.67 7.01 -16.18
N VAL A 272 1.56 7.10 -17.16
CA VAL A 272 1.42 6.40 -18.46
C VAL A 272 1.46 4.87 -18.26
N LEU A 273 2.39 4.37 -17.44
CA LEU A 273 2.50 2.94 -17.14
C LEU A 273 1.22 2.39 -16.51
N VAL A 274 0.67 3.11 -15.54
CA VAL A 274 -0.60 2.73 -14.88
C VAL A 274 -1.77 2.78 -15.86
N ALA A 275 -1.83 3.81 -16.71
CA ALA A 275 -2.87 3.91 -17.73
C ALA A 275 -2.81 2.72 -18.71
N ILE A 276 -1.62 2.31 -19.13
CA ILE A 276 -1.43 1.13 -19.98
C ILE A 276 -1.84 -0.14 -19.23
N ALA A 277 -1.42 -0.30 -17.98
CA ALA A 277 -1.78 -1.47 -17.17
C ALA A 277 -3.30 -1.61 -16.99
N LEU A 278 -4.02 -0.51 -16.78
CA LEU A 278 -5.48 -0.47 -16.70
C LEU A 278 -6.16 -0.76 -18.05
N ALA A 279 -5.56 -0.37 -19.17
CA ALA A 279 -6.09 -0.61 -20.50
C ALA A 279 -5.89 -2.05 -20.98
N LEU A 280 -4.87 -2.78 -20.47
CA LEU A 280 -4.55 -4.13 -20.89
C LEU A 280 -5.73 -5.14 -20.81
N PRO A 281 -6.55 -5.19 -19.72
CA PRO A 281 -7.71 -6.07 -19.65
C PRO A 281 -8.74 -5.77 -20.76
N LEU A 282 -9.04 -4.47 -20.98
CA LEU A 282 -9.97 -4.04 -22.03
C LEU A 282 -9.47 -4.43 -23.42
N ILE A 283 -8.19 -4.29 -23.70
CA ILE A 283 -7.58 -4.68 -24.97
C ILE A 283 -7.65 -6.19 -25.16
N LYS A 284 -7.39 -6.99 -24.12
CA LYS A 284 -7.54 -8.44 -24.17
C LYS A 284 -8.98 -8.87 -24.47
N ASP A 285 -9.96 -8.26 -23.84
CA ASP A 285 -11.36 -8.55 -24.05
C ASP A 285 -11.81 -8.18 -25.48
N CYS A 286 -11.37 -7.02 -25.99
CA CYS A 286 -11.61 -6.63 -27.38
C CYS A 286 -10.99 -7.60 -28.39
N LEU A 287 -9.76 -8.05 -28.16
CA LEU A 287 -9.07 -8.99 -29.04
C LEU A 287 -9.72 -10.39 -29.02
N LEU A 288 -10.23 -10.83 -27.86
CA LEU A 288 -10.96 -12.08 -27.74
C LEU A 288 -12.34 -12.03 -28.43
N TYR A 289 -12.99 -10.85 -28.41
CA TYR A 289 -14.29 -10.65 -29.05
C TYR A 289 -14.19 -10.59 -30.57
N THR A 290 -13.04 -10.24 -31.13
CA THR A 290 -12.77 -10.22 -32.59
C THR A 290 -12.28 -11.57 -33.11
N SER A 291 -12.02 -12.58 -32.24
CA SER A 291 -11.71 -13.92 -32.72
C SER A 291 -13.01 -14.62 -33.18
N PRO A 292 -13.11 -15.10 -34.44
CA PRO A 292 -14.32 -15.73 -34.95
C PRO A 292 -14.69 -16.94 -34.08
N SER A 293 -15.96 -16.99 -33.68
CA SER A 293 -16.51 -18.11 -32.92
C SER A 293 -16.29 -19.42 -33.69
N PRO A 294 -16.04 -20.56 -33.01
CA PRO A 294 -15.98 -21.85 -33.67
C PRO A 294 -17.22 -22.18 -34.54
N ARG A 295 -18.37 -21.54 -34.25
CA ARG A 295 -19.61 -21.68 -35.05
C ARG A 295 -19.55 -20.93 -36.40
N ASP A 296 -18.73 -19.89 -36.52
CA ASP A 296 -18.61 -19.13 -37.79
C ASP A 296 -17.67 -19.82 -38.79
N ARG A 297 -16.91 -20.84 -38.36
CA ARG A 297 -16.06 -21.66 -39.23
C ARG A 297 -16.82 -22.83 -39.93
N GLN A 298 -18.11 -22.99 -39.61
CA GLN A 298 -18.93 -24.08 -40.17
C GLN A 298 -19.96 -23.62 -41.22
N LYS A 299 -19.80 -22.40 -41.75
CA LYS A 299 -20.58 -21.93 -42.91
C LYS A 299 -19.73 -21.80 -44.15
#